data_fad266c941722344a55a88331df7f4e5
#
_entry.id   fad266c941722344a55a88331df7f4e5
#
_cell.length_a   1.000
_cell.length_b   1.000
_cell.length_c   1.000
_cell.angle_alpha   90.00
_cell.angle_beta   90.00
_cell.angle_gamma   90.00
#
_symmetry.space_group_name_H-M   'P 1'
#
loop_
_entity.id
_entity.type
_entity.pdbx_description
1 polymer ?
#
loop_
_entity_poly.entity_id
_entity_poly.type
_entity_poly.pdbx_seq_one_letter_code
_entity_poly.pdbx_strand_id
1 'polypeptide(L)'
;MSKYDVILDVYENQSISKAAQKHNYTQSAVSQTIRNYEKEIGLKLFKRSKNGMEALPGTEPIFEELMHIRSANTRIDQIVSNINNLDSGFIRIGTVQSIAYNWLPGVLKNFSAEYPNITFRLYVDGFQNLTEKLHKKELDCIFVSQYVAKDFPNLPVGTDELVLVTSLDLSLIHI
;
A
#
# COMPACT_ATOMS: atom_id res chain seq x y z
N MET A 1 -2.93 10.28 -15.04
CA MET A 1 -3.93 9.65 -14.17
C MET A 1 -4.78 8.70 -15.00
N SER A 2 -4.94 7.46 -14.57
CA SER A 2 -5.58 6.44 -15.40
C SER A 2 -7.02 6.17 -14.92
N LYS A 3 -7.88 5.62 -15.83
CA LYS A 3 -9.23 5.15 -15.46
C LYS A 3 -9.19 4.11 -14.32
N TYR A 4 -8.09 3.38 -14.20
CA TYR A 4 -7.89 2.35 -13.19
C TYR A 4 -7.74 2.93 -11.78
N ASP A 5 -7.10 4.10 -11.64
CA ASP A 5 -6.96 4.79 -10.35
C ASP A 5 -8.33 5.19 -9.80
N VAL A 6 -9.19 5.74 -10.68
CA VAL A 6 -10.56 6.14 -10.30
C VAL A 6 -11.39 4.94 -9.82
N ILE A 7 -11.30 3.81 -10.54
CA ILE A 7 -12.04 2.58 -10.21
C ILE A 7 -11.55 2.01 -8.88
N LEU A 8 -10.23 1.94 -8.68
CA LEU A 8 -9.64 1.46 -7.44
C LEU A 8 -9.97 2.35 -6.25
N ASP A 9 -9.98 3.68 -6.43
CA ASP A 9 -10.36 4.58 -5.33
C ASP A 9 -11.85 4.44 -4.95
N VAL A 10 -12.73 4.12 -5.89
CA VAL A 10 -14.12 3.77 -5.56
C VAL A 10 -14.18 2.43 -4.81
N TYR A 11 -13.38 1.46 -5.19
CA TYR A 11 -13.28 0.15 -4.53
C TYR A 11 -12.79 0.28 -3.08
N GLU A 12 -11.68 1.00 -2.89
CA GLU A 12 -11.04 1.21 -1.58
C GLU A 12 -11.90 2.04 -0.61
N ASN A 13 -12.56 3.07 -1.12
CA ASN A 13 -13.36 4.01 -0.29
C ASN A 13 -14.85 3.69 -0.26
N GLN A 14 -15.32 2.74 -1.07
CA GLN A 14 -16.74 2.40 -1.27
C GLN A 14 -17.62 3.63 -1.60
N SER A 15 -17.02 4.66 -2.19
CA SER A 15 -17.65 5.96 -2.38
C SER A 15 -17.22 6.65 -3.67
N ILE A 16 -18.22 6.90 -4.53
CA ILE A 16 -18.04 7.73 -5.73
C ILE A 16 -17.66 9.17 -5.35
N SER A 17 -18.27 9.72 -4.30
CA SER A 17 -18.04 11.11 -3.88
C SER A 17 -16.61 11.32 -3.41
N LYS A 18 -16.07 10.40 -2.60
CA LYS A 18 -14.67 10.47 -2.12
C LYS A 18 -13.69 10.33 -3.28
N ALA A 19 -13.92 9.38 -4.20
CA ALA A 19 -13.09 9.22 -5.38
C ALA A 19 -13.15 10.47 -6.28
N ALA A 20 -14.33 11.06 -6.49
CA ALA A 20 -14.50 12.27 -7.27
C ALA A 20 -13.72 13.44 -6.66
N GLN A 21 -13.80 13.64 -5.35
CA GLN A 21 -13.05 14.68 -4.64
C GLN A 21 -11.54 14.49 -4.76
N LYS A 22 -11.05 13.26 -4.55
CA LYS A 22 -9.62 12.94 -4.63
C LYS A 22 -9.03 13.23 -6.01
N HIS A 23 -9.81 13.00 -7.07
CA HIS A 23 -9.37 13.16 -8.45
C HIS A 23 -9.76 14.51 -9.08
N ASN A 24 -10.38 15.42 -8.35
CA ASN A 24 -10.95 16.67 -8.88
C ASN A 24 -11.94 16.43 -10.03
N TYR A 25 -12.73 15.37 -9.93
CA TYR A 25 -13.78 15.02 -10.89
C TYR A 25 -15.17 15.26 -10.30
N THR A 26 -16.17 15.30 -11.20
CA THR A 26 -17.56 15.22 -10.76
C THR A 26 -17.96 13.76 -10.50
N GLN A 27 -18.94 13.55 -9.63
CA GLN A 27 -19.47 12.20 -9.36
C GLN A 27 -20.04 11.54 -10.63
N SER A 28 -20.61 12.34 -11.54
CA SER A 28 -21.08 11.87 -12.84
C SER A 28 -19.93 11.35 -13.71
N ALA A 29 -18.79 12.05 -13.73
CA ALA A 29 -17.61 11.61 -14.48
C ALA A 29 -17.05 10.30 -13.94
N VAL A 30 -16.92 10.16 -12.62
CA VAL A 30 -16.50 8.90 -11.97
C VAL A 30 -17.47 7.77 -12.31
N SER A 31 -18.78 8.01 -12.18
CA SER A 31 -19.81 7.03 -12.54
C SER A 31 -19.75 6.63 -14.02
N GLN A 32 -19.43 7.58 -14.91
CA GLN A 32 -19.28 7.30 -16.33
C GLN A 32 -18.02 6.48 -16.63
N THR A 33 -16.91 6.78 -15.94
CA THR A 33 -15.66 6.02 -16.03
C THR A 33 -15.88 4.55 -15.67
N ILE A 34 -16.59 4.29 -14.56
CA ILE A 34 -16.94 2.93 -14.13
C ILE A 34 -17.80 2.25 -15.20
N ARG A 35 -18.90 2.88 -15.64
CA ARG A 35 -19.78 2.29 -16.66
C ARG A 35 -19.07 1.96 -17.96
N ASN A 36 -18.18 2.85 -18.40
CA ASN A 36 -17.41 2.62 -19.62
C ASN A 36 -16.48 1.42 -19.49
N TYR A 37 -15.81 1.31 -18.35
CA TYR A 37 -14.91 0.18 -18.10
C TYR A 37 -15.67 -1.13 -17.93
N GLU A 38 -16.77 -1.15 -17.19
CA GLU A 38 -17.66 -2.32 -17.08
C GLU A 38 -18.18 -2.79 -18.46
N LYS A 39 -18.50 -1.82 -19.33
CA LYS A 39 -18.92 -2.13 -20.73
C LYS A 39 -17.76 -2.71 -21.55
N GLU A 40 -16.55 -2.17 -21.37
CA GLU A 40 -15.34 -2.61 -22.07
C GLU A 40 -15.00 -4.07 -21.74
N ILE A 41 -15.07 -4.44 -20.44
CA ILE A 41 -14.77 -5.81 -19.99
C ILE A 41 -15.98 -6.75 -20.03
N GLY A 42 -17.17 -6.24 -20.33
CA GLY A 42 -18.40 -7.03 -20.40
C GLY A 42 -18.92 -7.52 -19.04
N LEU A 43 -18.45 -6.94 -17.94
CA LEU A 43 -18.79 -7.38 -16.57
C LEU A 43 -19.10 -6.20 -15.67
N LYS A 44 -20.12 -6.34 -14.81
CA LYS A 44 -20.37 -5.39 -13.73
C LYS A 44 -19.41 -5.62 -12.57
N LEU A 45 -18.82 -4.54 -12.09
CA LEU A 45 -17.87 -4.57 -10.97
C LEU A 45 -18.53 -4.16 -9.66
N PHE A 46 -19.50 -3.24 -9.72
CA PHE A 46 -20.09 -2.64 -8.54
C PHE A 46 -21.61 -2.73 -8.51
N LYS A 47 -22.15 -2.78 -7.30
CA LYS A 47 -23.56 -2.51 -6.98
C LYS A 47 -23.68 -1.32 -6.03
N ARG A 48 -24.76 -0.59 -6.14
CA ARG A 48 -25.14 0.41 -5.13
C ARG A 48 -25.77 -0.27 -3.92
N SER A 49 -25.33 0.09 -2.74
CA SER A 49 -25.92 -0.35 -1.46
C SER A 49 -26.26 0.84 -0.59
N LYS A 50 -26.85 0.58 0.57
CA LYS A 50 -27.11 1.62 1.60
C LYS A 50 -25.82 2.22 2.14
N ASN A 51 -24.72 1.47 2.09
CA ASN A 51 -23.42 1.86 2.62
C ASN A 51 -22.51 2.50 1.54
N GLY A 52 -22.98 2.60 0.29
CA GLY A 52 -22.21 3.17 -0.82
C GLY A 52 -22.08 2.26 -2.02
N MET A 53 -20.89 2.19 -2.58
CA MET A 53 -20.54 1.32 -3.72
C MET A 53 -19.83 0.08 -3.23
N GLU A 54 -20.43 -1.08 -3.41
CA GLU A 54 -19.85 -2.36 -3.04
C GLU A 54 -19.41 -3.13 -4.28
N ALA A 55 -18.24 -3.78 -4.20
CA ALA A 55 -17.82 -4.71 -5.24
C ALA A 55 -18.79 -5.89 -5.33
N LEU A 56 -19.02 -6.37 -6.54
CA LEU A 56 -19.81 -7.59 -6.73
C LEU A 56 -18.96 -8.82 -6.36
N PRO A 57 -19.55 -9.82 -5.71
CA PRO A 57 -18.86 -11.06 -5.38
C PRO A 57 -18.21 -11.70 -6.61
N GLY A 58 -16.97 -12.14 -6.49
CA GLY A 58 -16.22 -12.78 -7.56
C GLY A 58 -15.48 -11.81 -8.49
N THR A 59 -15.57 -10.49 -8.23
CA THR A 59 -14.82 -9.48 -9.00
C THR A 59 -13.49 -9.09 -8.35
N GLU A 60 -13.18 -9.61 -7.18
CA GLU A 60 -11.97 -9.33 -6.41
C GLU A 60 -10.69 -9.55 -7.23
N PRO A 61 -10.54 -10.61 -8.03
CA PRO A 61 -9.34 -10.82 -8.84
C PRO A 61 -9.11 -9.71 -9.87
N ILE A 62 -10.19 -9.07 -10.37
CA ILE A 62 -10.07 -7.94 -11.30
C ILE A 62 -9.46 -6.73 -10.58
N PHE A 63 -9.89 -6.44 -9.36
CA PHE A 63 -9.32 -5.35 -8.59
C PHE A 63 -7.85 -5.61 -8.23
N GLU A 64 -7.47 -6.85 -7.97
CA GLU A 64 -6.06 -7.24 -7.77
C GLU A 64 -5.22 -6.91 -9.02
N GLU A 65 -5.67 -7.28 -10.21
CA GLU A 65 -4.97 -6.94 -11.45
C GLU A 65 -4.94 -5.43 -11.73
N LEU A 66 -6.01 -4.70 -11.39
CA LEU A 66 -6.00 -3.24 -11.48
C LEU A 66 -4.97 -2.61 -10.54
N MET A 67 -4.77 -3.16 -9.34
CA MET A 67 -3.71 -2.73 -8.41
C MET A 67 -2.32 -2.99 -9.01
N HIS A 68 -2.11 -4.12 -9.68
CA HIS A 68 -0.86 -4.41 -10.40
C HIS A 68 -0.60 -3.40 -11.51
N ILE A 69 -1.63 -3.04 -12.29
CA ILE A 69 -1.52 -2.01 -13.34
C ILE A 69 -1.15 -0.65 -12.72
N ARG A 70 -1.82 -0.24 -11.63
CA ARG A 70 -1.50 1.00 -10.91
C ARG A 70 -0.04 1.01 -10.43
N SER A 71 0.41 -0.10 -9.85
CA SER A 71 1.78 -0.26 -9.40
C SER A 71 2.79 -0.20 -10.56
N ALA A 72 2.48 -0.81 -11.70
CA ALA A 72 3.32 -0.76 -12.89
C ALA A 72 3.43 0.66 -13.46
N ASN A 73 2.33 1.41 -13.53
CA ASN A 73 2.34 2.80 -13.97
C ASN A 73 3.22 3.67 -13.05
N THR A 74 3.09 3.51 -11.72
CA THR A 74 3.94 4.23 -10.77
C THR A 74 5.43 3.92 -11.00
N ARG A 75 5.78 2.67 -11.31
CA ARG A 75 7.18 2.30 -11.62
C ARG A 75 7.68 2.94 -12.92
N ILE A 76 6.81 3.04 -13.93
CA ILE A 76 7.15 3.74 -15.18
C ILE A 76 7.46 5.21 -14.87
N ASP A 77 6.62 5.89 -14.09
CA ASP A 77 6.84 7.29 -13.70
C ASP A 77 8.18 7.46 -12.95
N GLN A 78 8.53 6.52 -12.06
CA GLN A 78 9.83 6.51 -11.38
C GLN A 78 11.00 6.32 -12.36
N ILE A 79 10.89 5.41 -13.32
CA ILE A 79 11.93 5.19 -14.33
C ILE A 79 12.13 6.45 -15.17
N VAL A 80 11.04 7.09 -15.60
CA VAL A 80 11.07 8.34 -16.37
C VAL A 80 11.74 9.45 -15.56
N SER A 81 11.41 9.59 -14.27
CA SER A 81 12.07 10.53 -13.37
C SER A 81 13.58 10.30 -13.28
N ASN A 82 13.99 9.06 -13.12
CA ASN A 82 15.41 8.69 -13.03
C ASN A 82 16.16 8.99 -14.35
N ILE A 83 15.55 8.69 -15.51
CA ILE A 83 16.14 8.96 -16.82
C ILE A 83 16.34 10.47 -17.03
N ASN A 84 15.41 11.28 -16.55
CA ASN A 84 15.49 12.74 -16.67
C ASN A 84 16.42 13.39 -15.63
N ASN A 85 17.21 12.63 -14.87
CA ASN A 85 18.04 13.10 -13.75
C ASN A 85 17.27 13.99 -12.76
N LEU A 86 15.98 13.75 -12.63
CA LEU A 86 15.21 14.35 -11.56
C LEU A 86 15.50 13.48 -10.33
N ASP A 87 16.29 13.99 -9.39
CA ASP A 87 16.55 13.36 -8.08
C ASP A 87 15.24 13.26 -7.25
N SER A 88 14.19 12.82 -7.89
CA SER A 88 12.84 12.72 -7.34
C SER A 88 12.35 11.28 -7.44
N GLY A 89 11.76 10.81 -6.38
CA GLY A 89 11.27 9.43 -6.30
C GLY A 89 10.19 9.28 -5.27
N PHE A 90 9.61 8.09 -5.27
CA PHE A 90 8.60 7.71 -4.31
C PHE A 90 8.88 6.29 -3.85
N ILE A 91 9.03 6.10 -2.53
CA ILE A 91 9.34 4.80 -1.91
C ILE A 91 8.16 4.36 -1.05
N ARG A 92 7.65 3.17 -1.30
CA ARG A 92 6.58 2.52 -0.52
C ARG A 92 7.22 1.54 0.45
N ILE A 93 7.15 1.87 1.73
CA ILE A 93 7.77 1.10 2.81
C ILE A 93 6.69 0.42 3.62
N GLY A 94 6.75 -0.90 3.71
CA GLY A 94 5.94 -1.67 4.65
C GLY A 94 6.69 -1.94 5.95
N THR A 95 6.03 -1.85 7.09
CA THR A 95 6.69 -2.05 8.38
C THR A 95 5.69 -2.44 9.47
N VAL A 96 6.22 -3.01 10.56
CA VAL A 96 5.45 -3.22 11.77
C VAL A 96 5.46 -1.98 12.66
N GLN A 97 4.49 -1.91 13.56
CA GLN A 97 4.24 -0.73 14.40
C GLN A 97 5.47 -0.27 15.20
N SER A 98 6.20 -1.20 15.80
CA SER A 98 7.38 -0.88 16.63
C SER A 98 8.47 -0.16 15.84
N ILE A 99 8.74 -0.60 14.62
CA ILE A 99 9.72 0.00 13.71
C ILE A 99 9.22 1.35 13.18
N ALA A 100 7.91 1.44 12.84
CA ALA A 100 7.30 2.66 12.35
C ALA A 100 7.42 3.83 13.34
N TYR A 101 7.29 3.57 14.64
CA TYR A 101 7.32 4.62 15.65
C TYR A 101 8.72 4.91 16.21
N ASN A 102 9.58 3.91 16.30
CA ASN A 102 10.84 4.06 17.02
C ASN A 102 12.05 4.30 16.09
N TRP A 103 12.13 3.59 14.97
CA TRP A 103 13.32 3.62 14.11
C TRP A 103 13.17 4.49 12.87
N LEU A 104 12.08 4.31 12.12
CA LEU A 104 11.90 4.96 10.83
C LEU A 104 11.86 6.49 10.88
N PRO A 105 11.26 7.17 11.89
CA PRO A 105 11.17 8.61 11.86
C PRO A 105 12.54 9.30 11.79
N GLY A 106 13.52 8.80 12.55
CA GLY A 106 14.89 9.33 12.54
C GLY A 106 15.60 9.09 11.20
N VAL A 107 15.48 7.88 10.68
CA VAL A 107 16.07 7.49 9.39
C VAL A 107 15.48 8.31 8.24
N LEU A 108 14.16 8.39 8.16
CA LEU A 108 13.47 9.13 7.09
C LEU A 108 13.75 10.63 7.16
N LYS A 109 13.84 11.22 8.36
CA LYS A 109 14.21 12.62 8.53
C LYS A 109 15.59 12.92 7.94
N ASN A 110 16.59 12.08 8.27
CA ASN A 110 17.95 12.26 7.76
C ASN A 110 18.01 12.05 6.25
N PHE A 111 17.34 11.02 5.74
CA PHE A 111 17.28 10.73 4.31
C PHE A 111 16.60 11.87 3.52
N SER A 112 15.48 12.41 4.03
CA SER A 112 14.79 13.52 3.37
C SER A 112 15.61 14.83 3.38
N ALA A 113 16.53 15.00 4.34
CA ALA A 113 17.43 16.14 4.34
C ALA A 113 18.47 16.06 3.22
N GLU A 114 18.93 14.85 2.89
CA GLU A 114 19.90 14.59 1.82
C GLU A 114 19.22 14.50 0.44
N TYR A 115 18.02 13.92 0.39
CA TYR A 115 17.24 13.68 -0.84
C TYR A 115 15.84 14.32 -0.74
N PRO A 116 15.73 15.65 -0.82
CA PRO A 116 14.47 16.38 -0.53
C PRO A 116 13.34 16.09 -1.53
N ASN A 117 13.67 15.61 -2.72
CA ASN A 117 12.69 15.29 -3.76
C ASN A 117 12.21 13.84 -3.71
N ILE A 118 12.71 13.03 -2.76
CA ILE A 118 12.22 11.66 -2.55
C ILE A 118 11.13 11.69 -1.47
N THR A 119 9.97 11.17 -1.82
CA THR A 119 8.82 11.04 -0.90
C THR A 119 8.62 9.61 -0.45
N PHE A 120 8.05 9.44 0.74
CA PHE A 120 7.81 8.13 1.32
C PHE A 120 6.32 7.92 1.60
N ARG A 121 5.87 6.69 1.43
CA ARG A 121 4.59 6.24 1.97
C ARG A 121 4.82 5.03 2.87
N LEU A 122 4.40 5.16 4.12
CA LEU A 122 4.49 4.08 5.09
C LEU A 122 3.18 3.29 5.13
N TYR A 123 3.33 1.96 5.14
CA TYR A 123 2.24 1.01 5.34
C TYR A 123 2.56 0.22 6.62
N VAL A 124 1.75 0.41 7.65
CA VAL A 124 1.90 -0.29 8.92
C VAL A 124 0.89 -1.42 8.96
N ASP A 125 1.38 -2.66 9.00
CA ASP A 125 0.52 -3.84 8.94
C ASP A 125 1.21 -5.05 9.60
N GLY A 126 0.50 -6.18 9.68
CA GLY A 126 1.07 -7.46 10.09
C GLY A 126 1.97 -8.08 9.01
N PHE A 127 2.86 -8.97 9.44
CA PHE A 127 3.87 -9.60 8.56
C PHE A 127 3.29 -10.25 7.32
N GLN A 128 2.17 -10.97 7.45
CA GLN A 128 1.55 -11.68 6.34
C GLN A 128 1.09 -10.72 5.25
N ASN A 129 0.36 -9.67 5.62
CA ASN A 129 -0.11 -8.66 4.67
C ASN A 129 1.04 -7.91 4.00
N LEU A 130 2.12 -7.60 4.76
CA LEU A 130 3.30 -6.93 4.22
C LEU A 130 4.03 -7.79 3.18
N THR A 131 4.19 -9.09 3.46
CA THR A 131 4.83 -10.02 2.51
C THR A 131 4.00 -10.22 1.26
N GLU A 132 2.67 -10.35 1.38
CA GLU A 132 1.77 -10.40 0.22
C GLU A 132 1.88 -9.14 -0.65
N LYS A 133 1.87 -7.95 -0.03
CA LYS A 133 2.01 -6.67 -0.73
C LYS A 133 3.37 -6.54 -1.42
N LEU A 134 4.44 -7.06 -0.81
CA LEU A 134 5.76 -7.10 -1.43
C LEU A 134 5.78 -8.02 -2.65
N HIS A 135 5.20 -9.22 -2.56
CA HIS A 135 5.05 -10.15 -3.70
C HIS A 135 4.25 -9.53 -4.85
N LYS A 136 3.15 -8.84 -4.52
CA LYS A 136 2.32 -8.12 -5.49
C LYS A 136 2.98 -6.84 -6.03
N LYS A 137 4.21 -6.52 -5.59
CA LYS A 137 4.95 -5.30 -5.95
C LYS A 137 4.19 -4.00 -5.61
N GLU A 138 3.33 -4.06 -4.61
CA GLU A 138 2.65 -2.90 -4.04
C GLU A 138 3.54 -2.12 -3.06
N LEU A 139 4.58 -2.78 -2.54
CA LEU A 139 5.64 -2.21 -1.70
C LEU A 139 6.98 -2.37 -2.40
N ASP A 140 7.89 -1.44 -2.13
CA ASP A 140 9.25 -1.46 -2.67
C ASP A 140 10.22 -2.17 -1.71
N CYS A 141 9.97 -2.02 -0.40
CA CYS A 141 10.67 -2.76 0.65
C CYS A 141 9.79 -2.95 1.88
N ILE A 142 10.16 -3.89 2.73
CA ILE A 142 9.51 -4.11 4.03
C ILE A 142 10.57 -4.25 5.13
N PHE A 143 10.24 -3.74 6.33
CA PHE A 143 11.01 -3.98 7.55
C PHE A 143 10.30 -5.03 8.38
N VAL A 144 10.90 -6.19 8.50
CA VAL A 144 10.32 -7.36 9.18
C VAL A 144 11.39 -8.13 9.93
N SER A 145 10.98 -9.03 10.81
CA SER A 145 11.91 -9.98 11.45
C SER A 145 12.52 -10.93 10.42
N GLN A 146 13.77 -11.31 10.63
CA GLN A 146 14.50 -12.27 9.79
C GLN A 146 13.76 -13.61 9.60
N TYR A 147 12.93 -14.01 10.55
CA TYR A 147 12.14 -15.24 10.46
C TYR A 147 11.06 -15.20 9.38
N VAL A 148 10.61 -14.00 9.03
CA VAL A 148 9.58 -13.78 7.99
C VAL A 148 10.21 -13.55 6.62
N ALA A 149 11.46 -13.07 6.60
CA ALA A 149 12.16 -12.66 5.38
C ALA A 149 12.89 -13.79 4.65
N LYS A 150 12.72 -15.05 5.05
CA LYS A 150 13.50 -16.20 4.52
C LYS A 150 13.42 -16.37 3.01
N ASP A 151 12.27 -16.07 2.44
CA ASP A 151 11.99 -16.26 1.01
C ASP A 151 12.29 -15.02 0.15
N PHE A 152 12.85 -13.97 0.77
CA PHE A 152 13.16 -12.71 0.09
C PHE A 152 14.65 -12.37 0.20
N PRO A 153 15.23 -11.71 -0.82
CA PRO A 153 16.52 -11.04 -0.64
C PRO A 153 16.40 -10.06 0.53
N ASN A 154 17.25 -10.21 1.53
CA ASN A 154 17.17 -9.39 2.75
C ASN A 154 18.54 -8.87 3.19
N LEU A 155 18.52 -7.75 3.90
CA LEU A 155 19.68 -7.12 4.50
C LEU A 155 19.40 -6.92 6.00
N PRO A 156 20.21 -7.49 6.90
CA PRO A 156 20.08 -7.22 8.33
C PRO A 156 20.39 -5.75 8.65
N VAL A 157 19.46 -5.09 9.33
CA VAL A 157 19.59 -3.66 9.70
C VAL A 157 19.76 -3.45 11.21
N GLY A 158 19.53 -4.49 12.01
CA GLY A 158 19.67 -4.45 13.47
C GLY A 158 19.19 -5.72 14.15
N THR A 159 19.39 -5.81 15.44
CA THR A 159 18.89 -6.88 16.30
C THR A 159 17.99 -6.28 17.38
N ASP A 160 16.95 -7.04 17.76
CA ASP A 160 16.03 -6.68 18.83
C ASP A 160 15.97 -7.84 19.83
N GLU A 161 15.90 -7.51 21.13
CA GLU A 161 15.85 -8.51 22.19
C GLU A 161 14.40 -8.79 22.59
N LEU A 162 14.04 -10.07 22.62
CA LEU A 162 12.79 -10.50 23.21
C LEU A 162 12.96 -10.60 24.73
N VAL A 163 12.12 -9.86 25.46
CA VAL A 163 12.08 -9.92 26.92
C VAL A 163 10.71 -10.41 27.38
N LEU A 164 10.70 -11.29 28.38
CA LEU A 164 9.48 -11.69 29.05
C LEU A 164 9.12 -10.65 30.11
N VAL A 165 7.96 -10.04 29.99
CA VAL A 165 7.41 -9.13 31.00
C VAL A 165 6.29 -9.84 31.72
N THR A 166 6.40 -9.93 33.05
CA THR A 166 5.39 -10.55 33.92
C THR A 166 4.95 -9.57 35.00
N SER A 167 3.83 -9.85 35.65
CA SER A 167 3.49 -9.15 36.90
C SER A 167 4.52 -9.51 38.00
N LEU A 168 4.75 -8.59 38.93
CA LEU A 168 5.67 -8.82 40.05
C LEU A 168 5.27 -10.01 40.92
N ASP A 169 3.99 -10.37 40.92
CA ASP A 169 3.44 -11.45 41.75
C ASP A 169 3.39 -12.81 41.00
N LEU A 170 3.89 -12.87 39.74
CA LEU A 170 3.90 -14.11 38.99
C LEU A 170 5.03 -15.02 39.47
N SER A 171 4.68 -16.12 40.13
CA SER A 171 5.63 -17.19 40.46
C SER A 171 6.00 -17.98 39.22
N LEU A 172 7.28 -17.99 38.85
CA LEU A 172 7.81 -18.79 37.72
C LEU A 172 7.77 -20.31 37.94
N ILE A 173 7.23 -20.75 39.12
CA ILE A 173 7.11 -22.20 39.45
C ILE A 173 5.95 -22.88 38.68
N HIS A 174 5.11 -22.11 38.02
CA HIS A 174 3.92 -22.61 37.31
C HIS A 174 3.97 -22.46 35.78
N ILE A 175 5.17 -22.24 35.22
CA ILE A 175 5.38 -22.24 33.75
C ILE A 175 6.04 -23.55 33.34
#